data_bc1bdd053915105dba6fae0ce268c8c2
#
_entry.id   bc1bdd053915105dba6fae0ce268c8c2
#
_cell.length_a   1.000
_cell.length_b   1.000
_cell.length_c   1.000
_cell.angle_alpha   90.00
_cell.angle_beta   90.00
_cell.angle_gamma   90.00
#
_symmetry.space_group_name_H-M   'P 1'
#
loop_
_entity.id
_entity.type
_entity.pdbx_description
1 polymer ?
#
loop_
_entity_poly.entity_id
_entity_poly.type
_entity_poly.pdbx_seq_one_letter_code
_entity_poly.pdbx_strand_id
1 'polypeptide(L)'
;MLGAGEGWAKSIRFDARLADAFAAHFARADAFSLGVCNGCQMLAALKDLVPGAQAGPRFLRNRSEQFEARLALVEVMPSPSLFLRGMEGSRIPVAVAHGEGRAEFASAQERAAALGCIRYVDGRGAPAERYPANPNGSPGGIAGLCSDDGRVTILMPHPERVQRTVQHSWHPAGWGDDGPWLRLFRNARLFTG
;
A
#
# COMPACT_ATOMS: atom_id res chain seq x y z
N MET A 1 9.14 8.82 -12.32
CA MET A 1 8.34 9.16 -13.53
C MET A 1 6.92 9.39 -13.06
N LEU A 2 6.41 10.59 -13.21
CA LEU A 2 5.06 10.96 -12.78
C LEU A 2 4.02 10.30 -13.72
N GLY A 3 2.87 9.86 -13.16
CA GLY A 3 1.77 9.28 -13.93
C GLY A 3 1.97 7.85 -14.45
N ALA A 4 3.04 7.13 -14.07
CA ALA A 4 3.32 5.80 -14.62
C ALA A 4 2.23 4.78 -14.25
N GLY A 5 1.75 4.77 -13.01
CA GLY A 5 0.69 3.88 -12.56
C GLY A 5 -0.63 4.12 -13.30
N GLU A 6 -1.00 5.39 -13.49
CA GLU A 6 -2.15 5.79 -14.30
C GLU A 6 -2.00 5.37 -15.77
N GLY A 7 -0.80 5.51 -16.34
CA GLY A 7 -0.51 5.08 -17.70
C GLY A 7 -0.74 3.57 -17.88
N TRP A 8 -0.26 2.75 -16.93
CA TRP A 8 -0.50 1.30 -16.95
C TRP A 8 -1.99 0.97 -16.81
N ALA A 9 -2.70 1.63 -15.89
CA ALA A 9 -4.13 1.41 -15.73
C ALA A 9 -4.93 1.74 -17.01
N LYS A 10 -4.58 2.84 -17.69
CA LYS A 10 -5.19 3.21 -18.98
C LYS A 10 -4.91 2.16 -20.05
N SER A 11 -3.67 1.67 -20.18
CA SER A 11 -3.33 0.61 -21.11
C SER A 11 -4.17 -0.64 -20.89
N ILE A 12 -4.43 -1.01 -19.63
CA ILE A 12 -5.29 -2.16 -19.30
C ILE A 12 -6.75 -1.86 -19.62
N ARG A 13 -7.28 -0.69 -19.22
CA ARG A 13 -8.69 -0.35 -19.40
C ARG A 13 -9.11 -0.20 -20.86
N PHE A 14 -8.23 0.29 -21.72
CA PHE A 14 -8.53 0.55 -23.13
C PHE A 14 -8.21 -0.64 -24.06
N ASP A 15 -7.64 -1.73 -23.55
CA ASP A 15 -7.54 -3.02 -24.24
C ASP A 15 -8.52 -4.01 -23.58
N ALA A 16 -9.58 -4.39 -24.30
CA ALA A 16 -10.61 -5.27 -23.77
C ALA A 16 -10.05 -6.62 -23.29
N ARG A 17 -9.06 -7.19 -24.00
CA ARG A 17 -8.44 -8.47 -23.62
C ARG A 17 -7.67 -8.36 -22.30
N LEU A 18 -6.98 -7.24 -22.10
CA LEU A 18 -6.27 -6.98 -20.84
C LEU A 18 -7.26 -6.74 -19.70
N ALA A 19 -8.30 -5.93 -19.91
CA ALA A 19 -9.35 -5.69 -18.92
C ALA A 19 -10.02 -6.99 -18.48
N ASP A 20 -10.39 -7.86 -19.44
CA ASP A 20 -10.99 -9.16 -19.15
C ASP A 20 -10.03 -10.10 -18.40
N ALA A 21 -8.75 -10.12 -18.79
CA ALA A 21 -7.73 -10.94 -18.12
C ALA A 21 -7.51 -10.49 -16.66
N PHE A 22 -7.46 -9.18 -16.41
CA PHE A 22 -7.31 -8.63 -15.06
C PHE A 22 -8.58 -8.90 -14.22
N ALA A 23 -9.77 -8.68 -14.77
CA ALA A 23 -11.03 -8.99 -14.09
C ALA A 23 -11.11 -10.48 -13.73
N ALA A 24 -10.78 -11.37 -14.67
CA ALA A 24 -10.73 -12.81 -14.43
C ALA A 24 -9.72 -13.19 -13.34
N HIS A 25 -8.53 -12.56 -13.33
CA HIS A 25 -7.52 -12.77 -12.28
C HIS A 25 -8.07 -12.37 -10.90
N PHE A 26 -8.65 -11.18 -10.76
CA PHE A 26 -9.17 -10.70 -9.48
C PHE A 26 -10.40 -11.52 -8.98
N ALA A 27 -11.16 -12.11 -9.89
CA ALA A 27 -12.29 -12.97 -9.53
C ALA A 27 -11.87 -14.34 -8.98
N ARG A 28 -10.64 -14.79 -9.24
CA ARG A 28 -10.16 -16.11 -8.79
C ARG A 28 -9.93 -16.11 -7.28
N ALA A 29 -10.42 -17.15 -6.59
CA ALA A 29 -10.23 -17.32 -5.15
C ALA A 29 -8.80 -17.73 -4.75
N ASP A 30 -8.04 -18.32 -5.67
CA ASP A 30 -6.66 -18.78 -5.50
C ASP A 30 -5.62 -17.76 -5.98
N ALA A 31 -6.05 -16.58 -6.44
CA ALA A 31 -5.18 -15.50 -6.88
C ALA A 31 -5.14 -14.35 -5.87
N PHE A 32 -4.02 -13.68 -5.80
CA PHE A 32 -3.83 -12.49 -4.97
C PHE A 32 -2.93 -11.48 -5.69
N SER A 33 -2.97 -10.22 -5.25
CA SER A 33 -2.19 -9.16 -5.87
C SER A 33 -1.65 -8.19 -4.84
N LEU A 34 -0.37 -7.82 -4.99
CA LEU A 34 0.27 -6.77 -4.22
C LEU A 34 0.70 -5.65 -5.18
N GLY A 35 0.12 -4.48 -5.03
CA GLY A 35 0.52 -3.27 -5.75
C GLY A 35 1.38 -2.36 -4.87
N VAL A 36 2.63 -2.09 -5.27
CA VAL A 36 3.54 -1.19 -4.54
C VAL A 36 3.85 0.03 -5.38
N CYS A 37 3.77 1.22 -4.78
CA CYS A 37 4.08 2.51 -5.40
C CYS A 37 3.33 2.72 -6.73
N ASN A 38 3.97 2.65 -7.89
CA ASN A 38 3.30 2.70 -9.19
C ASN A 38 2.24 1.58 -9.37
N GLY A 39 2.50 0.38 -8.83
CA GLY A 39 1.54 -0.71 -8.79
C GLY A 39 0.33 -0.39 -7.89
N CYS A 40 0.55 0.32 -6.77
CA CYS A 40 -0.51 0.83 -5.92
C CYS A 40 -1.41 1.82 -6.69
N GLN A 41 -0.82 2.78 -7.40
CA GLN A 41 -1.56 3.73 -8.25
C GLN A 41 -2.34 3.01 -9.35
N MET A 42 -1.71 2.05 -10.02
CA MET A 42 -2.35 1.25 -11.08
C MET A 42 -3.57 0.51 -10.54
N LEU A 43 -3.42 -0.26 -9.47
CA LEU A 43 -4.54 -1.03 -8.90
C LEU A 43 -5.64 -0.14 -8.33
N ALA A 44 -5.30 1.00 -7.72
CA ALA A 44 -6.28 1.98 -7.29
C ALA A 44 -7.08 2.57 -8.46
N ALA A 45 -6.41 2.83 -9.60
CA ALA A 45 -7.09 3.27 -10.82
C ALA A 45 -7.93 2.16 -11.47
N LEU A 46 -7.65 0.90 -11.20
CA LEU A 46 -8.41 -0.28 -11.66
C LEU A 46 -9.43 -0.78 -10.62
N LYS A 47 -9.74 0.00 -9.58
CA LYS A 47 -10.59 -0.41 -8.45
C LYS A 47 -11.94 -1.02 -8.86
N ASP A 48 -12.48 -0.61 -10.01
CA ASP A 48 -13.75 -1.14 -10.53
C ASP A 48 -13.65 -2.60 -11.01
N LEU A 49 -12.43 -3.07 -11.34
CA LEU A 49 -12.15 -4.46 -11.71
C LEU A 49 -11.85 -5.34 -10.50
N VAL A 50 -11.57 -4.73 -9.33
CA VAL A 50 -11.19 -5.44 -8.11
C VAL A 50 -12.41 -5.60 -7.21
N PRO A 51 -12.92 -6.83 -6.97
CA PRO A 51 -14.02 -7.05 -6.05
C PRO A 51 -13.70 -6.53 -4.64
N GLY A 52 -14.62 -5.74 -4.06
CA GLY A 52 -14.46 -5.20 -2.71
C GLY A 52 -13.44 -4.05 -2.57
N ALA A 53 -13.05 -3.39 -3.68
CA ALA A 53 -12.11 -2.25 -3.62
C ALA A 53 -12.70 -0.93 -4.16
N GLN A 54 -14.01 -0.86 -4.39
CA GLN A 54 -14.67 0.28 -5.06
C GLN A 54 -14.48 1.61 -4.31
N ALA A 55 -14.36 1.57 -2.98
CA ALA A 55 -14.10 2.75 -2.14
C ALA A 55 -12.63 3.22 -2.15
N GLY A 56 -11.79 2.69 -3.03
CA GLY A 56 -10.37 3.05 -3.13
C GLY A 56 -10.14 4.49 -3.58
N PRO A 57 -9.06 5.14 -3.13
CA PRO A 57 -8.67 6.49 -3.55
C PRO A 57 -8.06 6.49 -4.95
N ARG A 58 -7.89 7.69 -5.50
CA ARG A 58 -6.84 7.94 -6.48
C ARG A 58 -5.62 8.55 -5.78
N PHE A 59 -4.44 8.39 -6.40
CA PHE A 59 -3.21 8.93 -5.85
C PHE A 59 -2.78 10.18 -6.63
N LEU A 60 -2.47 11.25 -5.89
CA LEU A 60 -2.09 12.53 -6.43
C LEU A 60 -0.69 12.93 -5.95
N ARG A 61 -0.19 14.04 -6.51
CA ARG A 61 1.07 14.65 -6.13
C ARG A 61 1.14 14.90 -4.63
N ASN A 62 2.30 14.62 -4.03
CA ASN A 62 2.58 14.89 -2.63
C ASN A 62 2.29 16.37 -2.31
N ARG A 63 1.86 16.67 -1.09
CA ARG A 63 1.64 18.08 -0.67
C ARG A 63 2.92 18.89 -0.66
N SER A 64 4.08 18.25 -0.48
CA SER A 64 5.39 18.90 -0.57
C SER A 64 5.77 19.31 -1.99
N GLU A 65 5.02 18.83 -3.00
CA GLU A 65 5.33 18.96 -4.42
C GLU A 65 6.68 18.37 -4.85
N GLN A 66 7.31 17.60 -3.95
CA GLN A 66 8.62 16.99 -4.14
C GLN A 66 8.54 15.46 -4.17
N PHE A 67 9.60 14.85 -4.70
CA PHE A 67 9.83 13.41 -4.54
C PHE A 67 10.35 13.14 -3.14
N GLU A 68 9.57 12.41 -2.34
CA GLU A 68 9.94 12.03 -0.98
C GLU A 68 10.72 10.72 -1.02
N ALA A 69 11.96 10.73 -0.50
CA ALA A 69 12.83 9.57 -0.42
C ALA A 69 13.40 9.45 1.01
N ARG A 70 12.82 8.57 1.84
CA ARG A 70 13.23 8.40 3.25
C ARG A 70 12.60 7.17 3.90
N LEU A 71 13.02 6.86 5.11
CA LEU A 71 12.26 5.97 5.99
C LEU A 71 11.16 6.76 6.70
N ALA A 72 9.96 6.18 6.75
CA ALA A 72 8.83 6.68 7.53
C ALA A 72 8.33 5.56 8.45
N LEU A 73 7.79 5.91 9.61
CA LEU A 73 7.18 4.94 10.51
C LEU A 73 5.73 4.69 10.08
N VAL A 74 5.34 3.43 9.96
CA VAL A 74 3.95 3.03 9.74
C VAL A 74 3.47 2.09 10.82
N GLU A 75 2.16 2.09 11.05
CA GLU A 75 1.46 1.10 11.85
C GLU A 75 0.66 0.19 10.92
N VAL A 76 0.75 -1.12 11.17
CA VAL A 76 -0.10 -2.12 10.51
C VAL A 76 -1.45 -2.13 11.22
N MET A 77 -2.50 -1.79 10.48
CA MET A 77 -3.86 -1.72 11.00
C MET A 77 -4.55 -3.09 10.93
N PRO A 78 -5.52 -3.38 11.83
CA PRO A 78 -6.40 -4.52 11.65
C PRO A 78 -7.09 -4.46 10.28
N SER A 79 -6.93 -5.51 9.48
CA SER A 79 -7.49 -5.58 8.13
C SER A 79 -7.56 -7.03 7.65
N PRO A 80 -8.37 -7.35 6.64
CA PRO A 80 -8.42 -8.69 6.06
C PRO A 80 -7.19 -9.03 5.19
N SER A 81 -6.27 -8.08 4.94
CA SER A 81 -5.11 -8.30 4.06
C SER A 81 -4.36 -9.59 4.37
N LEU A 82 -4.32 -10.50 3.42
CA LEU A 82 -3.58 -11.74 3.55
C LEU A 82 -2.07 -11.51 3.77
N PHE A 83 -1.54 -10.43 3.18
CA PHE A 83 -0.12 -10.08 3.28
C PHE A 83 0.31 -9.63 4.67
N LEU A 84 -0.62 -9.00 5.41
CA LEU A 84 -0.32 -8.39 6.71
C LEU A 84 -0.80 -9.23 7.91
N ARG A 85 -1.26 -10.45 7.66
CA ARG A 85 -1.76 -11.36 8.70
C ARG A 85 -0.72 -11.60 9.81
N GLY A 86 -1.13 -11.37 11.06
CA GLY A 86 -0.29 -11.52 12.25
C GLY A 86 0.77 -10.44 12.40
N MET A 87 0.57 -9.28 11.75
CA MET A 87 1.41 -8.09 11.89
C MET A 87 0.63 -6.92 12.53
N GLU A 88 -0.64 -7.09 12.84
CA GLU A 88 -1.53 -6.04 13.35
C GLU A 88 -0.95 -5.39 14.62
N GLY A 89 -1.02 -4.06 14.69
CA GLY A 89 -0.45 -3.26 15.77
C GLY A 89 1.06 -3.06 15.71
N SER A 90 1.77 -3.73 14.79
CA SER A 90 3.20 -3.52 14.60
C SER A 90 3.48 -2.12 14.06
N ARG A 91 4.51 -1.46 14.63
CA ARG A 91 5.03 -0.17 14.15
C ARG A 91 6.41 -0.39 13.55
N ILE A 92 6.52 -0.21 12.25
CA ILE A 92 7.69 -0.64 11.48
C ILE A 92 8.13 0.50 10.55
N PRO A 93 9.44 0.83 10.49
CA PRO A 93 9.96 1.71 9.46
C PRO A 93 9.79 1.10 8.08
N VAL A 94 9.45 1.94 7.11
CA VAL A 94 9.30 1.53 5.71
C VAL A 94 9.91 2.56 4.77
N ALA A 95 10.47 2.12 3.66
CA ALA A 95 11.03 3.00 2.65
C ALA A 95 9.92 3.73 1.88
N VAL A 96 10.03 5.04 1.78
CA VAL A 96 9.21 5.92 0.95
C VAL A 96 10.05 6.38 -0.23
N ALA A 97 9.53 6.31 -1.45
CA ALA A 97 10.21 6.77 -2.66
C ALA A 97 9.17 7.13 -3.75
N HIS A 98 8.47 8.25 -3.57
CA HIS A 98 7.41 8.66 -4.50
C HIS A 98 7.19 10.18 -4.54
N GLY A 99 6.73 10.68 -5.70
CA GLY A 99 6.28 12.07 -5.89
C GLY A 99 4.76 12.21 -5.91
N GLU A 100 4.04 11.11 -6.11
CA GLU A 100 2.57 11.05 -6.25
C GLU A 100 2.01 9.96 -5.33
N GLY A 101 2.11 10.18 -4.03
CA GLY A 101 1.68 9.20 -3.02
C GLY A 101 0.47 9.64 -2.19
N ARG A 102 -0.09 10.83 -2.42
CA ARG A 102 -1.19 11.36 -1.63
C ARG A 102 -2.53 10.74 -2.04
N ALA A 103 -3.12 9.98 -1.12
CA ALA A 103 -4.45 9.44 -1.30
C ALA A 103 -5.52 10.55 -1.29
N GLU A 104 -6.40 10.54 -2.29
CA GLU A 104 -7.57 11.42 -2.39
C GLU A 104 -8.81 10.58 -2.65
N PHE A 105 -9.80 10.73 -1.78
CA PHE A 105 -11.09 10.07 -1.90
C PHE A 105 -12.12 11.04 -2.47
N ALA A 106 -13.07 10.52 -3.26
CA ALA A 106 -14.10 11.37 -3.86
C ALA A 106 -15.07 11.94 -2.82
N SER A 107 -15.22 11.28 -1.67
CA SER A 107 -16.07 11.74 -0.56
C SER A 107 -15.59 11.24 0.80
N ALA A 108 -16.10 11.85 1.88
CA ALA A 108 -15.88 11.36 3.24
C ALA A 108 -16.48 9.96 3.45
N GLN A 109 -17.59 9.66 2.77
CA GLN A 109 -18.22 8.33 2.81
C GLN A 109 -17.34 7.28 2.15
N GLU A 110 -16.77 7.56 0.97
CA GLU A 110 -15.84 6.66 0.31
C GLU A 110 -14.61 6.41 1.16
N ARG A 111 -14.06 7.47 1.79
CA ARG A 111 -12.95 7.33 2.73
C ARG A 111 -13.28 6.44 3.94
N ALA A 112 -14.50 6.59 4.50
CA ALA A 112 -14.94 5.78 5.64
C ALA A 112 -15.18 4.32 5.30
N ALA A 113 -15.56 4.03 4.04
CA ALA A 113 -15.77 2.67 3.55
C ALA A 113 -14.46 1.97 3.11
N ALA A 114 -13.40 2.72 2.88
CA ALA A 114 -12.13 2.17 2.41
C ALA A 114 -11.40 1.42 3.53
N LEU A 115 -10.94 0.20 3.25
CA LEU A 115 -10.22 -0.65 4.19
C LEU A 115 -8.73 -0.30 4.22
N GLY A 116 -8.35 0.64 5.10
CA GLY A 116 -6.95 0.96 5.36
C GLY A 116 -6.24 -0.21 6.07
N CYS A 117 -5.07 -0.61 5.57
CA CYS A 117 -4.29 -1.71 6.15
C CYS A 117 -2.95 -1.26 6.75
N ILE A 118 -2.38 -0.14 6.29
CA ILE A 118 -1.25 0.54 6.94
C ILE A 118 -1.47 2.05 6.94
N ARG A 119 -0.93 2.73 7.96
CA ARG A 119 -0.93 4.20 8.06
C ARG A 119 0.40 4.73 8.57
N TYR A 120 0.79 5.91 8.12
CA TYR A 120 1.90 6.65 8.71
C TYR A 120 1.55 7.07 10.14
N VAL A 121 2.53 6.95 11.03
CA VAL A 121 2.41 7.38 12.43
C VAL A 121 3.58 8.28 12.81
N ASP A 122 3.37 9.13 13.81
CA ASP A 122 4.42 9.96 14.41
C ASP A 122 5.29 9.15 15.40
N GLY A 123 6.29 9.81 15.99
CA GLY A 123 7.18 9.19 16.97
C GLY A 123 6.51 8.73 18.28
N ARG A 124 5.24 9.12 18.52
CA ARG A 124 4.42 8.67 19.63
C ARG A 124 3.46 7.56 19.24
N GLY A 125 3.41 7.22 17.95
CA GLY A 125 2.51 6.22 17.39
C GLY A 125 1.09 6.72 17.12
N ALA A 126 0.87 8.03 17.14
CA ALA A 126 -0.40 8.62 16.71
C ALA A 126 -0.45 8.71 15.16
N PRO A 127 -1.65 8.63 14.55
CA PRO A 127 -1.78 8.83 13.11
C PRO A 127 -1.13 10.14 12.66
N ALA A 128 -0.24 10.06 11.68
CA ALA A 128 0.52 11.21 11.22
C ALA A 128 -0.34 12.08 10.28
N GLU A 129 -0.67 13.29 10.72
CA GLU A 129 -1.42 14.27 9.92
C GLU A 129 -0.50 15.30 9.23
N ARG A 130 0.74 15.42 9.69
CA ARG A 130 1.66 16.48 9.27
C ARG A 130 3.02 15.92 8.82
N TYR A 131 3.63 16.65 7.89
CA TYR A 131 5.04 16.51 7.55
C TYR A 131 5.93 16.76 8.79
N PRO A 132 7.03 16.04 8.97
CA PRO A 132 7.61 15.01 8.11
C PRO A 132 7.08 13.59 8.35
N ALA A 133 6.32 13.33 9.41
CA ALA A 133 5.85 11.98 9.74
C ALA A 133 4.85 11.45 8.68
N ASN A 134 4.03 12.33 8.08
CA ASN A 134 3.22 12.02 6.90
C ASN A 134 3.92 12.58 5.66
N PRO A 135 4.62 11.76 4.87
CA PRO A 135 5.47 12.25 3.79
C PRO A 135 4.71 12.80 2.59
N ASN A 136 3.47 12.37 2.36
CA ASN A 136 2.73 12.74 1.15
C ASN A 136 1.46 13.57 1.41
N GLY A 137 1.03 13.69 2.68
CA GLY A 137 -0.15 14.43 3.07
C GLY A 137 -1.47 13.67 2.87
N SER A 138 -1.44 12.33 2.83
CA SER A 138 -2.63 11.51 2.81
C SER A 138 -3.47 11.70 4.08
N PRO A 139 -4.81 11.82 3.98
CA PRO A 139 -5.67 12.05 5.14
C PRO A 139 -5.62 10.87 6.11
N GLY A 140 -5.48 11.14 7.41
CA GLY A 140 -5.34 10.12 8.45
C GLY A 140 -4.04 9.31 8.36
N GLY A 141 -3.05 9.80 7.60
CA GLY A 141 -1.80 9.08 7.39
C GLY A 141 -1.93 7.82 6.54
N ILE A 142 -3.05 7.59 5.84
CA ILE A 142 -3.27 6.35 5.10
C ILE A 142 -2.14 6.10 4.10
N ALA A 143 -1.58 4.90 4.13
CA ALA A 143 -0.41 4.53 3.35
C ALA A 143 -0.62 3.22 2.55
N GLY A 144 -1.66 2.46 2.87
CA GLY A 144 -2.07 1.26 2.14
C GLY A 144 -3.50 0.85 2.45
N LEU A 145 -4.10 0.13 1.52
CA LEU A 145 -5.47 -0.37 1.59
C LEU A 145 -5.52 -1.81 1.08
N CYS A 146 -6.64 -2.49 1.34
CA CYS A 146 -6.90 -3.81 0.77
C CYS A 146 -8.36 -3.97 0.34
N SER A 147 -8.63 -5.00 -0.47
CA SER A 147 -9.99 -5.44 -0.80
C SER A 147 -10.69 -6.07 0.40
N ASP A 148 -12.02 -6.20 0.33
CA ASP A 148 -12.84 -6.77 1.40
C ASP A 148 -12.43 -8.20 1.78
N ASP A 149 -12.00 -8.97 0.80
CA ASP A 149 -11.51 -10.36 0.98
C ASP A 149 -10.01 -10.45 1.30
N GLY A 150 -9.30 -9.33 1.33
CA GLY A 150 -7.89 -9.21 1.66
C GLY A 150 -6.90 -9.75 0.62
N ARG A 151 -7.37 -10.24 -0.53
CA ARG A 151 -6.51 -10.81 -1.57
C ARG A 151 -5.79 -9.77 -2.42
N VAL A 152 -6.34 -8.57 -2.53
CA VAL A 152 -5.66 -7.45 -3.18
C VAL A 152 -5.24 -6.45 -2.14
N THR A 153 -3.95 -6.14 -2.09
CA THR A 153 -3.38 -5.15 -1.17
C THR A 153 -2.55 -4.15 -1.95
N ILE A 154 -2.73 -2.88 -1.66
CA ILE A 154 -2.00 -1.78 -2.28
C ILE A 154 -1.25 -0.98 -1.22
N LEU A 155 0.04 -0.77 -1.44
CA LEU A 155 0.94 -0.07 -0.52
C LEU A 155 1.67 1.05 -1.26
N MET A 156 1.58 2.27 -0.77
CA MET A 156 2.34 3.37 -1.38
C MET A 156 3.83 3.32 -1.02
N PRO A 157 4.25 3.03 0.24
CA PRO A 157 5.65 2.80 0.57
C PRO A 157 6.13 1.41 0.09
N HIS A 158 7.45 1.21 0.16
CA HIS A 158 8.17 0.07 -0.39
C HIS A 158 8.68 -0.91 0.69
N PRO A 159 7.87 -1.87 1.16
CA PRO A 159 8.34 -2.88 2.12
C PRO A 159 9.44 -3.80 1.54
N GLU A 160 9.45 -4.00 0.21
CA GLU A 160 10.46 -4.83 -0.47
C GLU A 160 11.88 -4.24 -0.39
N ARG A 161 12.00 -2.93 -0.13
CA ARG A 161 13.30 -2.27 0.00
C ARG A 161 13.90 -2.33 1.39
N VAL A 162 13.14 -2.81 2.37
CA VAL A 162 13.54 -2.89 3.80
C VAL A 162 13.10 -4.22 4.44
N GLN A 163 13.16 -5.29 3.64
CA GLN A 163 12.82 -6.64 4.09
C GLN A 163 13.94 -7.32 4.91
N ARG A 164 15.19 -6.85 4.80
CA ARG A 164 16.33 -7.33 5.57
C ARG A 164 16.75 -6.29 6.59
N THR A 165 17.17 -6.74 7.75
CA THR A 165 17.61 -5.87 8.84
C THR A 165 18.69 -4.88 8.42
N VAL A 166 19.68 -5.33 7.64
CA VAL A 166 20.79 -4.49 7.14
C VAL A 166 20.34 -3.33 6.24
N GLN A 167 19.12 -3.35 5.72
CA GLN A 167 18.58 -2.28 4.89
C GLN A 167 17.98 -1.11 5.71
N HIS A 168 17.90 -1.27 7.04
CA HIS A 168 17.48 -0.19 7.93
C HIS A 168 18.69 0.59 8.44
N SER A 169 18.60 1.92 8.47
CA SER A 169 19.64 2.78 9.05
C SER A 169 19.79 2.60 10.55
N TRP A 170 18.73 2.15 11.21
CA TRP A 170 18.69 1.75 12.61
C TRP A 170 17.67 0.64 12.82
N HIS A 171 17.95 -0.29 13.69
CA HIS A 171 17.03 -1.37 14.08
C HIS A 171 17.30 -1.81 15.52
N PRO A 172 16.32 -2.41 16.22
CA PRO A 172 16.55 -3.04 17.53
C PRO A 172 17.57 -4.18 17.45
N ALA A 173 18.39 -4.35 18.49
CA ALA A 173 19.40 -5.40 18.54
C ALA A 173 18.84 -6.84 18.43
N GLY A 174 17.56 -7.03 18.78
CA GLY A 174 16.89 -8.35 18.70
C GLY A 174 16.42 -8.76 17.31
N TRP A 175 16.55 -7.91 16.28
CA TRP A 175 16.28 -8.32 14.91
C TRP A 175 17.42 -9.21 14.40
N GLY A 176 17.06 -10.35 13.80
CA GLY A 176 18.01 -11.21 13.09
C GLY A 176 18.34 -10.63 11.69
N ASP A 177 18.76 -11.48 10.75
CA ASP A 177 19.07 -11.07 9.38
C ASP A 177 17.83 -10.60 8.63
N ASP A 178 16.67 -11.17 8.95
CA ASP A 178 15.39 -10.88 8.34
C ASP A 178 14.71 -9.69 9.04
N GLY A 179 14.43 -8.64 8.29
CA GLY A 179 13.62 -7.53 8.76
C GLY A 179 12.13 -7.89 8.85
N PRO A 180 11.33 -7.12 9.62
CA PRO A 180 9.92 -7.44 9.86
C PRO A 180 9.07 -7.49 8.58
N TRP A 181 9.42 -6.74 7.56
CA TRP A 181 8.69 -6.74 6.28
C TRP A 181 8.81 -8.04 5.48
N LEU A 182 9.79 -8.90 5.77
CA LEU A 182 9.86 -10.21 5.14
C LEU A 182 8.63 -11.07 5.45
N ARG A 183 7.96 -10.81 6.59
CA ARG A 183 6.71 -11.49 6.96
C ARG A 183 5.61 -11.34 5.91
N LEU A 184 5.51 -10.17 5.29
CA LEU A 184 4.56 -9.91 4.20
C LEU A 184 4.72 -10.92 3.05
N PHE A 185 5.94 -11.17 2.62
CA PHE A 185 6.24 -12.13 1.53
C PHE A 185 6.05 -13.58 1.99
N ARG A 186 6.38 -13.90 3.24
CA ARG A 186 6.10 -15.21 3.83
C ARG A 186 4.60 -15.51 3.91
N ASN A 187 3.78 -14.52 4.26
CA ASN A 187 2.33 -14.67 4.26
C ASN A 187 1.78 -14.96 2.85
N ALA A 188 2.28 -14.26 1.84
CA ALA A 188 1.94 -14.54 0.44
C ALA A 188 2.33 -15.99 0.04
N ARG A 189 3.52 -16.44 0.43
CA ARG A 189 3.97 -17.82 0.16
C ARG A 189 3.09 -18.87 0.85
N LEU A 190 2.65 -18.60 2.07
CA LEU A 190 1.75 -19.50 2.81
C LEU A 190 0.36 -19.60 2.16
N PHE A 191 -0.08 -18.59 1.46
CA PHE A 191 -1.35 -18.62 0.73
C PHE A 191 -1.30 -19.53 -0.50
N THR A 192 -0.15 -19.69 -1.11
CA THR A 192 0.02 -20.55 -2.31
C THR A 192 0.30 -22.01 -2.00
N GLY A 193 0.46 -22.41 -0.73
CA GLY A 193 0.74 -23.78 -0.29
C GLY A 193 2.24 -24.11 -0.30
#